data_1d3f724b005ad0671b0d255e4aff91bc
#
_entry.id   1d3f724b005ad0671b0d255e4aff91bc
#
_cell.length_a   1.000
_cell.length_b   1.000
_cell.length_c   1.000
_cell.angle_alpha   90.00
_cell.angle_beta   90.00
_cell.angle_gamma   90.00
#
_symmetry.space_group_name_H-M   'P 1'
#
loop_
_entity.id
_entity.type
_entity.pdbx_description
1 polymer ?
#
loop_
_entity_poly.entity_id
_entity_poly.type
_entity_poly.pdbx_seq_one_letter_code
_entity_poly.pdbx_strand_id
1 'polypeptide(L)'
;MIPQRGEVWMVDLGLAQKTRPALILSEPYSDKDRALITVISHTTKLRGSKFELPVSAPFLKPGAFVVQSVTTIPAKLALRRLGTLSNDYLRMIEDGVRRWLRL
;
A
#
# COMPACT_ATOMS: atom_id res chain seq x y z
N MET A 1 -6.86 13.23 9.38
CA MET A 1 -7.21 12.98 7.97
C MET A 1 -7.26 11.48 7.73
N ILE A 2 -8.30 11.03 7.06
CA ILE A 2 -8.47 9.59 6.77
C ILE A 2 -7.75 9.25 5.47
N PRO A 3 -6.84 8.24 5.48
CA PRO A 3 -6.21 7.80 4.25
C PRO A 3 -7.24 7.31 3.23
N GLN A 4 -7.06 7.72 1.96
CA GLN A 4 -7.99 7.41 0.88
C GLN A 4 -7.38 6.36 -0.04
N ARG A 5 -8.25 5.50 -0.61
CA ARG A 5 -7.86 4.50 -1.59
C ARG A 5 -7.05 5.13 -2.73
N GLY A 6 -5.93 4.53 -3.09
CA GLY A 6 -5.03 5.02 -4.13
C GLY A 6 -3.94 5.95 -3.64
N GLU A 7 -4.05 6.45 -2.42
CA GLU A 7 -2.99 7.25 -1.82
C GLU A 7 -1.86 6.36 -1.30
N VAL A 8 -0.65 6.89 -1.36
CA VAL A 8 0.53 6.27 -0.75
C VAL A 8 0.91 7.07 0.48
N TRP A 9 1.02 6.39 1.60
CA TRP A 9 1.35 7.00 2.89
C TRP A 9 2.61 6.35 3.46
N MET A 10 3.37 7.13 4.22
CA MET A 10 4.40 6.56 5.08
C MET A 10 3.69 5.92 6.27
N VAL A 11 3.93 4.61 6.48
CA VAL A 11 3.19 3.81 7.44
C VAL A 11 4.16 3.13 8.40
N ASP A 12 3.79 3.09 9.69
CA ASP A 12 4.53 2.35 10.69
C ASP A 12 4.06 0.89 10.69
N LEU A 13 4.91 -0.01 10.20
CA LEU A 13 4.60 -1.43 10.08
C LEU A 13 5.16 -2.28 11.22
N GLY A 14 5.67 -1.63 12.27
CA GLY A 14 6.16 -2.31 13.46
C GLY A 14 7.68 -2.45 13.51
N LEU A 15 8.16 -3.11 14.57
CA LEU A 15 9.56 -3.08 14.96
C LEU A 15 10.54 -3.52 13.88
N ALA A 16 10.29 -4.66 13.24
CA ALA A 16 11.23 -5.23 12.28
C ALA A 16 11.21 -4.52 10.94
N GLN A 17 10.07 -3.97 10.57
CA GLN A 17 9.87 -3.35 9.25
C GLN A 17 9.99 -1.84 9.26
N LYS A 18 9.90 -1.21 10.44
CA LYS A 18 9.98 0.24 10.59
C LYS A 18 8.91 0.95 9.74
N THR A 19 9.19 2.17 9.29
CA THR A 19 8.29 2.92 8.43
C THR A 19 8.59 2.64 6.96
N ARG A 20 7.54 2.47 6.17
CA ARG A 20 7.65 2.23 4.73
C ARG A 20 6.53 2.93 3.99
N PRO A 21 6.76 3.32 2.72
CA PRO A 21 5.64 3.72 1.88
C PRO A 21 4.69 2.54 1.70
N ALA A 22 3.41 2.81 1.79
CA ALA A 22 2.37 1.79 1.58
C ALA A 22 1.19 2.39 0.84
N LEU A 23 0.65 1.60 -0.09
CA LEU A 23 -0.52 1.96 -0.87
C LEU A 23 -1.78 1.63 -0.08
N ILE A 24 -2.70 2.58 0.00
CA ILE A 24 -4.01 2.37 0.62
C ILE A 24 -4.93 1.70 -0.39
N LEU A 25 -5.41 0.50 -0.08
CA LEU A 25 -6.33 -0.24 -0.94
C LEU A 25 -7.78 -0.16 -0.50
N SER A 26 -8.00 0.03 0.79
CA SER A 26 -9.35 -0.05 1.35
C SER A 26 -10.15 1.22 1.11
N GLU A 27 -11.48 1.08 1.19
CA GLU A 27 -12.38 2.21 1.26
C GLU A 27 -12.12 3.03 2.51
N PRO A 28 -12.38 4.34 2.47
CA PRO A 28 -12.34 5.13 3.71
C PRO A 28 -13.40 4.62 4.69
N TYR A 29 -13.00 4.48 5.95
CA TYR A 29 -13.94 4.08 7.00
C TYR A 29 -14.80 5.26 7.44
N SER A 30 -15.99 4.93 7.95
CA SER A 30 -16.94 5.90 8.51
C SER A 30 -16.98 5.77 10.04
N ASP A 31 -17.82 6.59 10.69
CA ASP A 31 -17.93 6.59 12.16
C ASP A 31 -18.38 5.24 12.73
N LYS A 32 -19.12 4.45 11.96
CA LYS A 32 -19.61 3.15 12.41
C LYS A 32 -18.64 2.01 12.13
N ASP A 33 -17.65 2.24 11.27
CA ASP A 33 -16.66 1.23 10.93
C ASP A 33 -15.51 1.24 11.94
N ARG A 34 -14.73 0.19 11.94
CA ARG A 34 -13.47 0.20 12.67
C ARG A 34 -12.50 1.13 11.93
N ALA A 35 -11.66 1.83 12.67
CA ALA A 35 -10.65 2.73 12.11
C ALA A 35 -9.47 1.91 11.59
N LEU A 36 -9.69 1.15 10.53
CA LEU A 36 -8.73 0.24 9.92
C LEU A 36 -8.52 0.61 8.46
N ILE A 37 -7.30 0.34 7.98
CA ILE A 37 -6.95 0.48 6.57
C ILE A 37 -6.24 -0.78 6.10
N THR A 38 -6.45 -1.14 4.84
CA THR A 38 -5.73 -2.25 4.20
C THR A 38 -4.69 -1.66 3.27
N VAL A 39 -3.45 -2.11 3.43
CA VAL A 39 -2.30 -1.53 2.73
C VAL A 39 -1.42 -2.59 2.09
N ILE A 40 -0.64 -2.15 1.10
CA ILE A 40 0.43 -2.95 0.48
C ILE A 40 1.71 -2.15 0.59
N SER A 41 2.77 -2.75 1.11
CA SER A 41 4.03 -2.06 1.31
C SER A 41 4.89 -2.01 0.06
N HIS A 42 5.68 -0.94 -0.05
CA HIS A 42 6.69 -0.74 -1.08
C HIS A 42 8.05 -1.20 -0.56
N THR A 43 8.86 -1.79 -1.43
CA THR A 43 10.23 -2.19 -1.09
C THR A 43 11.20 -1.71 -2.16
N THR A 44 12.42 -1.38 -1.73
CA THR A 44 13.53 -1.11 -2.65
C THR A 44 14.42 -2.33 -2.84
N LYS A 45 14.18 -3.42 -2.07
CA LYS A 45 14.94 -4.66 -2.13
C LYS A 45 14.14 -5.72 -2.86
N LEU A 46 14.38 -5.86 -4.15
CA LEU A 46 13.62 -6.76 -5.02
C LEU A 46 14.20 -8.18 -4.98
N ARG A 47 13.29 -9.17 -5.07
CA ARG A 47 13.64 -10.59 -5.16
C ARG A 47 13.40 -11.17 -6.55
N GLY A 48 12.77 -10.40 -7.45
CA GLY A 48 12.38 -10.90 -8.76
C GLY A 48 11.09 -11.71 -8.76
N SER A 49 10.26 -11.57 -7.72
CA SER A 49 8.97 -12.25 -7.66
C SER A 49 7.95 -11.59 -8.60
N LYS A 50 7.08 -12.41 -9.19
CA LYS A 50 5.97 -11.90 -10.01
C LYS A 50 4.95 -11.07 -9.19
N PHE A 51 5.02 -11.15 -7.87
CA PHE A 51 4.16 -10.38 -6.96
C PHE A 51 4.79 -9.07 -6.51
N GLU A 52 5.94 -8.72 -7.05
CA GLU A 52 6.56 -7.41 -6.89
C GLU A 52 6.22 -6.57 -8.12
N LEU A 53 5.40 -5.55 -7.94
CA LEU A 53 4.88 -4.75 -9.05
C LEU A 53 5.59 -3.40 -9.08
N PRO A 54 6.48 -3.16 -10.07
CA PRO A 54 7.23 -1.91 -10.16
C PRO A 54 6.31 -0.72 -10.41
N VAL A 55 6.54 0.36 -9.68
CA VAL A 55 5.83 1.62 -9.87
C VAL A 55 6.84 2.75 -9.84
N SER A 56 6.78 3.63 -10.82
CA SER A 56 7.62 4.83 -10.87
C SER A 56 6.78 6.04 -10.51
N ALA A 57 7.17 6.75 -9.45
CA ALA A 57 6.49 7.96 -9.02
C ALA A 57 7.49 8.91 -8.37
N PRO A 58 7.29 10.24 -8.49
CA PRO A 58 8.25 11.21 -7.96
C PRO A 58 8.47 11.10 -6.45
N PHE A 59 7.48 10.60 -5.71
CA PHE A 59 7.54 10.49 -4.24
C PHE A 59 8.04 9.13 -3.77
N LEU A 60 8.47 8.24 -4.68
CA LEU A 60 8.98 6.91 -4.35
C LEU A 60 10.38 6.69 -4.89
N LYS A 61 11.22 6.03 -4.10
CA LYS A 61 12.49 5.50 -4.60
C LYS A 61 12.22 4.36 -5.57
N PRO A 62 13.15 4.03 -6.47
CA PRO A 62 13.00 2.87 -7.34
C PRO A 62 12.76 1.60 -6.53
N GLY A 63 11.74 0.83 -6.93
CA GLY A 63 11.35 -0.37 -6.21
C GLY A 63 10.01 -0.89 -6.69
N ALA A 64 9.30 -1.61 -5.84
CA ALA A 64 8.02 -2.22 -6.21
C ALA A 64 7.09 -2.33 -5.01
N PHE A 65 5.79 -2.39 -5.29
CA PHE A 65 4.80 -2.79 -4.30
C PHE A 65 4.71 -4.31 -4.26
N VAL A 66 4.73 -4.87 -3.05
CA VAL A 66 4.71 -6.32 -2.83
C VAL A 66 3.30 -6.73 -2.48
N VAL A 67 2.56 -7.30 -3.44
CA VAL A 67 1.15 -7.64 -3.18
C VAL A 67 0.99 -8.74 -2.12
N GLN A 68 2.01 -9.55 -1.91
CA GLN A 68 2.01 -10.54 -0.83
C GLN A 68 2.00 -9.91 0.57
N SER A 69 2.34 -8.63 0.67
CA SER A 69 2.37 -7.91 1.95
C SER A 69 1.02 -7.34 2.36
N VAL A 70 -0.04 -7.59 1.57
CA VAL A 70 -1.36 -7.02 1.87
C VAL A 70 -1.75 -7.34 3.31
N THR A 71 -2.12 -6.30 4.06
CA THR A 71 -2.46 -6.43 5.47
C THR A 71 -3.37 -5.29 5.90
N THR A 72 -4.12 -5.54 6.97
CA THR A 72 -5.03 -4.55 7.56
C THR A 72 -4.45 -4.10 8.89
N ILE A 73 -4.36 -2.80 9.06
CA ILE A 73 -3.72 -2.18 10.23
C ILE A 73 -4.58 -1.04 10.77
N PRO A 74 -4.39 -0.63 12.04
CA PRO A 74 -5.01 0.59 12.54
C PRO A 74 -4.62 1.80 11.71
N ALA A 75 -5.61 2.64 11.38
CA ALA A 75 -5.38 3.82 10.54
C ALA A 75 -4.39 4.80 11.16
N LYS A 76 -4.27 4.84 12.48
CA LYS A 76 -3.33 5.72 13.18
C LYS A 76 -1.87 5.44 12.84
N LEU A 77 -1.57 4.28 12.26
CA LEU A 77 -0.21 3.94 11.85
C LEU A 77 0.18 4.59 10.51
N ALA A 78 -0.76 5.20 9.80
CA ALA A 78 -0.47 6.02 8.63
C ALA A 78 -0.02 7.40 9.11
N LEU A 79 1.26 7.73 8.89
CA LEU A 79 1.91 8.88 9.50
C LEU A 79 1.78 10.14 8.67
N ARG A 80 1.99 10.05 7.34
CA ARG A 80 1.85 11.18 6.43
C ARG A 80 1.64 10.70 5.01
N ARG A 81 0.88 11.47 4.25
CA ARG A 81 0.64 11.18 2.84
C ARG A 81 1.86 11.58 2.00
N LEU A 82 2.25 10.70 1.08
CA LEU A 82 3.34 10.95 0.15
C LEU A 82 2.85 11.40 -1.23
N GLY A 83 1.73 10.84 -1.69
CA GLY A 83 1.16 11.14 -2.99
C GLY A 83 0.03 10.21 -3.33
N THR A 84 -0.39 10.24 -4.59
CA THR A 84 -1.49 9.41 -5.11
C THR A 84 -1.01 8.70 -6.38
N LEU A 85 -1.27 7.40 -6.49
CA LEU A 85 -0.95 6.65 -7.70
C LEU A 85 -1.94 6.96 -8.82
N SER A 86 -1.46 6.83 -10.06
CA SER A 86 -2.35 6.90 -11.23
C SER A 86 -3.33 5.73 -11.21
N ASN A 87 -4.46 5.91 -11.90
CA ASN A 87 -5.45 4.84 -12.02
C ASN A 87 -4.88 3.59 -12.70
N ASP A 88 -3.96 3.76 -13.65
CA ASP A 88 -3.33 2.63 -14.34
C ASP A 88 -2.49 1.81 -13.38
N TYR A 89 -1.68 2.46 -12.54
CA TYR A 89 -0.91 1.76 -11.52
C TYR A 89 -1.81 1.08 -10.49
N LEU A 90 -2.87 1.77 -10.07
CA LEU A 90 -3.79 1.20 -9.09
C LEU A 90 -4.45 -0.07 -9.62
N ARG A 91 -4.90 -0.07 -10.89
CA ARG A 91 -5.47 -1.27 -11.52
C ARG A 91 -4.47 -2.40 -11.62
N MET A 92 -3.24 -2.10 -11.98
CA MET A 92 -2.16 -3.10 -12.04
C MET A 92 -1.99 -3.80 -10.70
N ILE A 93 -2.00 -3.02 -9.62
CA ILE A 93 -1.84 -3.57 -8.27
C ILE A 93 -3.09 -4.34 -7.85
N GLU A 94 -4.29 -3.86 -8.17
CA GLU A 94 -5.53 -4.60 -7.92
C GLU A 94 -5.50 -5.97 -8.60
N ASP A 95 -5.05 -6.02 -9.85
CA ASP A 95 -4.94 -7.29 -10.57
C ASP A 95 -3.91 -8.22 -9.91
N GLY A 96 -2.82 -7.66 -9.42
CA GLY A 96 -1.83 -8.43 -8.66
C GLY A 96 -2.40 -9.01 -7.37
N VAL A 97 -3.22 -8.24 -6.66
CA VAL A 97 -3.91 -8.71 -5.46
C VAL A 97 -4.87 -9.84 -5.79
N ARG A 98 -5.65 -9.70 -6.88
CA ARG A 98 -6.54 -10.76 -7.32
C ARG A 98 -5.79 -12.04 -7.60
N ARG A 99 -4.65 -11.97 -8.27
CA ARG A 99 -3.80 -13.14 -8.53
C ARG A 99 -3.29 -13.77 -7.25
N TRP A 100 -2.78 -12.95 -6.33
CA TRP A 100 -2.23 -13.45 -5.08
C TRP A 100 -3.31 -14.14 -4.23
N LEU A 101 -4.49 -13.53 -4.13
CA LEU A 101 -5.58 -14.04 -3.31
C LEU A 101 -6.54 -14.96 -4.07
N ARG A 102 -6.36 -15.10 -5.40
CA ARG A 102 -7.20 -15.92 -6.28
C ARG A 102 -8.67 -15.49 -6.25
N LEU A 103 -8.88 -14.19 -6.35
CA LEU A 103 -10.22 -13.61 -6.39
C LEU A 103 -10.77 -13.48 -7.81
#